data_d359e11938fd6423423c677747c6689e
#
_entry.id   d359e11938fd6423423c677747c6689e
#
_cell.length_a   1.000
_cell.length_b   1.000
_cell.length_c   1.000
_cell.angle_alpha   90.00
_cell.angle_beta   90.00
_cell.angle_gamma   90.00
#
_symmetry.space_group_name_H-M   'P 1'
#
loop_
_entity.id
_entity.type
_entity.pdbx_description
1 polymer ?
#
loop_
_entity_poly.entity_id
_entity_poly.type
_entity_poly.pdbx_seq_one_letter_code
_entity_poly.pdbx_strand_id
1 'polypeptide(L)'
;RDVLGSRGLGDVYKRQIQPICNNRFMLDKGLAEDEEELRGFNRTIVKLGEELGKPVVATGDVHFLDPEDEIFRHILLATKQMPDADRPLPLYLRTTDEMMEEFSYLGPEKAHEVVIENPNRIVDWCETLRPVPHNLFAPKIENSVEDLKALVYGKLHRLYGETPPELVQKRVDTEMHDIISCHYDVIYMSAQKLVQNSLEHGYLAVSYTHLRA
;
A
#
# COMPACT_ATOMS: atom_id res chain seq x y z
N ARG A 1 14.19 -16.55 2.67
CA ARG A 1 13.08 -17.30 2.08
C ARG A 1 12.11 -17.73 3.14
N ASP A 2 10.99 -17.23 3.04
CA ASP A 2 9.95 -17.06 3.99
C ASP A 2 9.36 -18.39 4.47
N VAL A 3 9.67 -18.75 5.69
CA VAL A 3 8.99 -19.86 6.40
C VAL A 3 7.48 -19.56 6.54
N LEU A 4 7.09 -18.29 6.50
CA LEU A 4 5.70 -17.82 6.45
C LEU A 4 5.03 -18.16 5.11
N GLY A 5 5.76 -18.14 3.98
CA GLY A 5 5.25 -18.52 2.68
C GLY A 5 4.79 -19.97 2.60
N SER A 6 5.48 -20.88 3.27
CA SER A 6 5.07 -22.30 3.31
C SER A 6 3.89 -22.58 4.24
N ARG A 7 3.70 -21.78 5.29
CA ARG A 7 2.52 -21.88 6.18
C ARG A 7 1.26 -21.22 5.56
N GLY A 8 1.44 -20.16 4.76
CA GLY A 8 0.35 -19.48 4.07
C GLY A 8 -0.22 -20.23 2.86
N LEU A 9 0.42 -21.31 2.39
CA LEU A 9 -0.07 -22.07 1.23
C LEU A 9 -1.43 -22.71 1.45
N GLY A 10 -1.78 -23.04 2.68
CA GLY A 10 -3.10 -23.56 3.06
C GLY A 10 -4.20 -22.49 3.03
N ASP A 11 -3.87 -21.24 3.31
CA ASP A 11 -4.81 -20.13 3.43
C ASP A 11 -4.98 -19.33 2.12
N VAL A 12 -4.16 -19.63 1.10
CA VAL A 12 -4.27 -18.98 -0.21
C VAL A 12 -5.55 -19.42 -0.89
N TYR A 13 -6.43 -18.47 -1.21
CA TYR A 13 -7.71 -18.75 -1.84
C TYR A 13 -7.64 -19.00 -3.34
N LYS A 14 -6.56 -18.56 -4.02
CA LYS A 14 -6.31 -18.75 -5.46
C LYS A 14 -4.84 -18.97 -5.75
N ARG A 15 -4.55 -19.47 -6.95
CA ARG A 15 -3.25 -19.42 -7.61
C ARG A 15 -3.32 -18.46 -8.79
N GLN A 16 -2.17 -17.98 -9.23
CA GLN A 16 -2.11 -16.96 -10.28
C GLN A 16 -1.03 -17.34 -11.30
N ILE A 17 -1.37 -17.15 -12.56
CA ILE A 17 -0.45 -17.24 -13.69
C ILE A 17 -0.50 -15.92 -14.47
N GLN A 18 0.59 -15.60 -15.14
CA GLN A 18 0.71 -14.37 -15.93
C GLN A 18 1.14 -14.69 -17.37
N PRO A 19 0.90 -13.75 -18.31
CA PRO A 19 1.46 -13.83 -19.65
C PRO A 19 2.96 -14.13 -19.62
N ILE A 20 3.43 -14.93 -20.58
CA ILE A 20 4.83 -15.39 -20.63
C ILE A 20 5.79 -14.20 -20.72
N CYS A 21 5.42 -13.16 -21.47
CA CYS A 21 6.22 -11.94 -21.62
C CYS A 21 6.48 -11.20 -20.29
N ASN A 22 5.58 -11.28 -19.31
CA ASN A 22 5.78 -10.67 -17.98
C ASN A 22 6.96 -11.32 -17.23
N ASN A 23 7.25 -12.59 -17.53
CA ASN A 23 8.33 -13.35 -16.90
C ASN A 23 9.58 -13.48 -17.78
N ARG A 24 9.67 -12.76 -18.89
CA ARG A 24 10.81 -12.82 -19.82
C ARG A 24 12.14 -12.48 -19.16
N PHE A 25 12.15 -11.75 -18.06
CA PHE A 25 13.34 -11.50 -17.26
C PHE A 25 14.04 -12.78 -16.77
N MET A 26 13.32 -13.88 -16.67
CA MET A 26 13.91 -15.17 -16.26
C MET A 26 14.83 -15.71 -17.35
N LEU A 27 14.48 -15.48 -18.62
CA LEU A 27 15.36 -15.82 -19.77
C LEU A 27 16.62 -14.96 -19.74
N ASP A 28 16.47 -13.64 -19.56
CA ASP A 28 17.60 -12.70 -19.52
C ASP A 28 18.59 -12.99 -18.38
N LYS A 29 18.08 -13.54 -17.26
CA LYS A 29 18.89 -13.92 -16.10
C LYS A 29 19.36 -15.37 -16.11
N GLY A 30 19.06 -16.13 -17.15
CA GLY A 30 19.41 -17.54 -17.23
C GLY A 30 18.70 -18.42 -16.19
N LEU A 31 17.52 -17.99 -15.72
CA LEU A 31 16.68 -18.73 -14.76
C LEU A 31 15.67 -19.65 -15.47
N ALA A 32 15.49 -19.48 -16.77
CA ALA A 32 14.77 -20.35 -17.67
C ALA A 32 15.52 -20.38 -19.01
N GLU A 33 15.46 -21.52 -19.71
CA GLU A 33 16.18 -21.74 -20.98
C GLU A 33 15.42 -21.08 -22.14
N ASP A 34 14.09 -21.24 -22.16
CA ASP A 34 13.24 -20.75 -23.25
C ASP A 34 11.80 -20.44 -22.77
N GLU A 35 10.99 -19.95 -23.70
CA GLU A 35 9.58 -19.66 -23.42
C GLU A 35 8.74 -20.90 -23.10
N GLU A 36 9.13 -22.07 -23.62
CA GLU A 36 8.41 -23.31 -23.34
C GLU A 36 8.61 -23.74 -21.88
N GLU A 37 9.78 -23.49 -21.31
CA GLU A 37 10.01 -23.68 -19.87
C GLU A 37 9.15 -22.75 -19.04
N LEU A 38 9.00 -21.47 -19.44
CA LEU A 38 8.09 -20.54 -18.77
C LEU A 38 6.63 -21.01 -18.84
N ARG A 39 6.18 -21.56 -19.99
CA ARG A 39 4.87 -22.22 -20.12
C ARG A 39 4.77 -23.44 -19.20
N GLY A 40 5.86 -24.19 -19.06
CA GLY A 40 5.97 -25.32 -18.13
C GLY A 40 5.73 -24.89 -16.67
N PHE A 41 6.24 -23.73 -16.24
CA PHE A 41 5.97 -23.20 -14.91
C PHE A 41 4.47 -22.89 -14.71
N ASN A 42 3.83 -22.26 -15.69
CA ASN A 42 2.40 -22.00 -15.63
C ASN A 42 1.56 -23.28 -15.60
N ARG A 43 1.91 -24.31 -16.41
CA ARG A 43 1.27 -25.63 -16.35
C ARG A 43 1.44 -26.29 -14.99
N THR A 44 2.61 -26.15 -14.37
CA THR A 44 2.86 -26.65 -13.02
C THR A 44 1.97 -25.95 -11.98
N ILE A 45 1.79 -24.65 -12.09
CA ILE A 45 0.90 -23.88 -11.20
C ILE A 45 -0.56 -24.33 -11.39
N VAL A 46 -0.99 -24.55 -12.63
CA VAL A 46 -2.34 -25.07 -12.93
C VAL A 46 -2.55 -26.42 -12.27
N LYS A 47 -1.60 -27.37 -12.48
CA LYS A 47 -1.65 -28.69 -11.85
C LYS A 47 -1.69 -28.62 -10.32
N LEU A 48 -0.88 -27.77 -9.71
CA LEU A 48 -0.90 -27.55 -8.27
C LEU A 48 -2.24 -26.96 -7.77
N GLY A 49 -2.86 -26.11 -8.57
CA GLY A 49 -4.21 -25.60 -8.28
C GLY A 49 -5.25 -26.73 -8.23
N GLU A 50 -5.21 -27.61 -9.21
CA GLU A 50 -6.08 -28.79 -9.28
C GLU A 50 -5.85 -29.74 -8.09
N GLU A 51 -4.59 -30.10 -7.80
CA GLU A 51 -4.22 -30.97 -6.69
C GLU A 51 -4.66 -30.41 -5.32
N LEU A 52 -4.63 -29.09 -5.16
CA LEU A 52 -4.98 -28.41 -3.91
C LEU A 52 -6.44 -27.94 -3.86
N GLY A 53 -7.22 -28.16 -4.89
CA GLY A 53 -8.61 -27.68 -5.00
C GLY A 53 -8.71 -26.13 -4.95
N LYS A 54 -7.71 -25.42 -5.49
CA LYS A 54 -7.66 -23.96 -5.51
C LYS A 54 -7.81 -23.43 -6.93
N PRO A 55 -8.69 -22.46 -7.19
CA PRO A 55 -8.82 -21.89 -8.53
C PRO A 55 -7.50 -21.23 -8.97
N VAL A 56 -7.18 -21.41 -10.24
CA VAL A 56 -6.07 -20.71 -10.90
C VAL A 56 -6.65 -19.60 -11.76
N VAL A 57 -6.11 -18.40 -11.66
CA VAL A 57 -6.52 -17.23 -12.44
C VAL A 57 -5.38 -16.70 -13.28
N ALA A 58 -5.68 -16.32 -14.51
CA ALA A 58 -4.78 -15.57 -15.37
C ALA A 58 -4.94 -14.06 -15.10
N THR A 59 -3.83 -13.36 -14.86
CA THR A 59 -3.82 -11.91 -14.58
C THR A 59 -2.77 -11.22 -15.42
N GLY A 60 -3.08 -10.03 -15.94
CA GLY A 60 -2.19 -9.29 -16.85
C GLY A 60 -1.06 -8.52 -16.17
N ASP A 61 -1.14 -8.28 -14.86
CA ASP A 61 -0.24 -7.36 -14.16
C ASP A 61 -0.21 -5.95 -14.80
N VAL A 62 -1.40 -5.42 -15.04
CA VAL A 62 -1.59 -4.20 -15.82
C VAL A 62 -1.04 -2.97 -15.11
N HIS A 63 -0.20 -2.20 -15.81
CA HIS A 63 0.41 -0.96 -15.33
C HIS A 63 0.09 0.26 -16.22
N PHE A 64 -0.41 0.04 -17.42
CA PHE A 64 -0.81 1.09 -18.36
C PHE A 64 -1.91 0.57 -19.30
N LEU A 65 -2.59 1.48 -20.02
CA LEU A 65 -3.76 1.15 -20.81
C LEU A 65 -3.37 0.58 -22.17
N ASP A 66 -2.69 1.36 -22.98
CA ASP A 66 -2.30 1.02 -24.34
C ASP A 66 -0.81 0.70 -24.44
N PRO A 67 -0.37 -0.15 -25.39
CA PRO A 67 1.05 -0.54 -25.54
C PRO A 67 1.99 0.68 -25.61
N GLU A 68 1.57 1.79 -26.22
CA GLU A 68 2.35 3.01 -26.38
C GLU A 68 2.58 3.77 -25.06
N ASP A 69 1.77 3.51 -24.05
CA ASP A 69 1.85 4.15 -22.73
C ASP A 69 3.03 3.63 -21.89
N GLU A 70 3.72 2.60 -22.33
CA GLU A 70 4.89 2.04 -21.67
C GLU A 70 5.94 3.11 -21.33
N ILE A 71 6.11 4.11 -22.20
CA ILE A 71 7.07 5.20 -22.00
C ILE A 71 6.81 5.99 -20.72
N PHE A 72 5.55 6.19 -20.33
CA PHE A 72 5.19 6.89 -19.10
C PHE A 72 5.63 6.10 -17.86
N ARG A 73 5.51 4.77 -17.93
CA ARG A 73 6.01 3.90 -16.86
C ARG A 73 7.53 4.01 -16.71
N HIS A 74 8.27 4.02 -17.81
CA HIS A 74 9.73 4.19 -17.80
C HIS A 74 10.13 5.51 -17.14
N ILE A 75 9.47 6.62 -17.47
CA ILE A 75 9.71 7.93 -16.87
C ILE A 75 9.48 7.88 -15.35
N LEU A 76 8.36 7.28 -14.91
CA LEU A 76 8.02 7.17 -13.48
C LEU A 76 9.03 6.30 -12.72
N LEU A 77 9.49 5.20 -13.29
CA LEU A 77 10.49 4.33 -12.67
C LEU A 77 11.87 5.01 -12.63
N ALA A 78 12.26 5.70 -13.71
CA ALA A 78 13.51 6.45 -13.76
C ALA A 78 13.57 7.57 -12.71
N THR A 79 12.46 8.28 -12.48
CA THR A 79 12.39 9.31 -11.42
C THR A 79 12.60 8.73 -10.02
N LYS A 80 12.26 7.45 -9.83
CA LYS A 80 12.48 6.71 -8.58
C LYS A 80 13.83 5.98 -8.53
N GLN A 81 14.67 6.17 -9.53
CA GLN A 81 15.99 5.52 -9.67
C GLN A 81 15.91 3.98 -9.58
N MET A 82 14.84 3.39 -10.13
CA MET A 82 14.69 1.94 -10.19
C MET A 82 15.69 1.34 -11.20
N PRO A 83 16.41 0.26 -10.83
CA PRO A 83 17.50 -0.28 -11.68
C PRO A 83 17.02 -0.89 -12.99
N ASP A 84 15.74 -1.18 -13.12
CA ASP A 84 15.09 -1.78 -14.30
C ASP A 84 14.12 -0.81 -15.00
N ALA A 85 14.32 0.50 -14.80
CA ALA A 85 13.45 1.54 -15.35
C ALA A 85 13.33 1.48 -16.89
N ASP A 86 14.40 1.15 -17.58
CA ASP A 86 14.45 1.10 -19.07
C ASP A 86 14.08 -0.29 -19.64
N ARG A 87 13.65 -1.21 -18.78
CA ARG A 87 13.31 -2.55 -19.23
C ARG A 87 11.91 -2.58 -19.85
N PRO A 88 11.76 -2.94 -21.13
CA PRO A 88 10.46 -3.05 -21.75
C PRO A 88 9.70 -4.26 -21.20
N LEU A 89 8.47 -4.01 -20.73
CA LEU A 89 7.54 -5.03 -20.26
C LEU A 89 6.14 -4.70 -20.79
N PRO A 90 5.51 -5.57 -21.57
CA PRO A 90 4.21 -5.31 -22.19
C PRO A 90 3.07 -5.49 -21.18
N LEU A 91 3.05 -4.63 -20.15
CA LEU A 91 2.12 -4.67 -19.04
C LEU A 91 0.86 -3.80 -19.31
N TYR A 92 0.40 -3.79 -20.54
CA TYR A 92 -0.81 -3.08 -20.95
C TYR A 92 -2.07 -3.89 -20.65
N LEU A 93 -3.22 -3.22 -20.66
CA LEU A 93 -4.52 -3.84 -20.47
C LEU A 93 -4.89 -4.69 -21.70
N ARG A 94 -4.81 -6.01 -21.55
CA ARG A 94 -5.24 -6.96 -22.58
C ARG A 94 -6.75 -7.16 -22.53
N THR A 95 -7.35 -7.25 -23.69
CA THR A 95 -8.74 -7.69 -23.86
C THR A 95 -8.89 -9.18 -23.48
N THR A 96 -10.12 -9.64 -23.32
CA THR A 96 -10.40 -11.06 -23.07
C THR A 96 -9.85 -11.95 -24.19
N ASP A 97 -10.00 -11.54 -25.44
CA ASP A 97 -9.55 -12.31 -26.61
C ASP A 97 -8.03 -12.41 -26.62
N GLU A 98 -7.31 -11.33 -26.35
CA GLU A 98 -5.85 -11.33 -26.22
C GLU A 98 -5.37 -12.22 -25.06
N MET A 99 -6.06 -12.19 -23.93
CA MET A 99 -5.75 -13.09 -22.80
C MET A 99 -6.03 -14.55 -23.16
N MET A 100 -7.10 -14.85 -23.89
CA MET A 100 -7.40 -16.21 -24.37
C MET A 100 -6.32 -16.72 -25.35
N GLU A 101 -5.83 -15.86 -26.24
CA GLU A 101 -4.74 -16.18 -27.15
C GLU A 101 -3.43 -16.45 -26.38
N GLU A 102 -3.09 -15.57 -25.42
CA GLU A 102 -1.88 -15.67 -24.58
C GLU A 102 -1.81 -17.01 -23.82
N PHE A 103 -2.94 -17.51 -23.34
CA PHE A 103 -3.02 -18.78 -22.59
C PHE A 103 -3.47 -19.99 -23.45
N SER A 104 -3.55 -19.84 -24.77
CA SER A 104 -3.99 -20.91 -25.70
C SER A 104 -3.18 -22.22 -25.59
N TYR A 105 -1.92 -22.13 -25.15
CA TYR A 105 -1.05 -23.29 -24.90
C TYR A 105 -1.53 -24.22 -23.77
N LEU A 106 -2.49 -23.81 -22.95
CA LEU A 106 -3.14 -24.65 -21.94
C LEU A 106 -4.29 -25.50 -22.51
N GLY A 107 -4.65 -25.27 -23.78
CA GLY A 107 -5.85 -25.82 -24.42
C GLY A 107 -7.10 -24.95 -24.18
N PRO A 108 -8.10 -25.01 -25.05
CA PRO A 108 -9.23 -24.07 -25.07
C PRO A 108 -10.06 -24.10 -23.78
N GLU A 109 -10.33 -25.27 -23.21
CA GLU A 109 -11.11 -25.42 -22.00
C GLU A 109 -10.39 -24.84 -20.78
N LYS A 110 -9.09 -25.13 -20.61
CA LYS A 110 -8.30 -24.64 -19.48
C LYS A 110 -8.00 -23.14 -19.63
N ALA A 111 -7.75 -22.66 -20.83
CA ALA A 111 -7.61 -21.22 -21.07
C ALA A 111 -8.88 -20.46 -20.68
N HIS A 112 -10.06 -20.95 -21.08
CA HIS A 112 -11.36 -20.37 -20.70
C HIS A 112 -11.57 -20.39 -19.18
N GLU A 113 -11.27 -21.51 -18.54
CA GLU A 113 -11.35 -21.64 -17.08
C GLU A 113 -10.52 -20.57 -16.35
N VAL A 114 -9.23 -20.43 -16.70
CA VAL A 114 -8.30 -19.54 -15.97
C VAL A 114 -8.48 -18.08 -16.34
N VAL A 115 -8.94 -17.74 -17.55
CA VAL A 115 -9.11 -16.36 -18.03
C VAL A 115 -10.49 -15.82 -17.71
N ILE A 116 -11.53 -16.63 -17.74
CA ILE A 116 -12.92 -16.17 -17.65
C ILE A 116 -13.62 -16.72 -16.41
N GLU A 117 -13.73 -18.06 -16.27
CA GLU A 117 -14.55 -18.66 -15.22
C GLU A 117 -14.03 -18.37 -13.80
N ASN A 118 -12.75 -18.68 -13.57
CA ASN A 118 -12.18 -18.52 -12.23
C ASN A 118 -12.06 -17.06 -11.78
N PRO A 119 -11.70 -16.07 -12.64
CA PRO A 119 -11.79 -14.65 -12.27
C PRO A 119 -13.20 -14.23 -11.88
N ASN A 120 -14.24 -14.59 -12.67
CA ASN A 120 -15.63 -14.28 -12.35
C ASN A 120 -16.05 -14.95 -11.03
N ARG A 121 -15.70 -16.21 -10.83
CA ARG A 121 -15.97 -16.93 -9.58
C ARG A 121 -15.36 -16.23 -8.36
N ILE A 122 -14.17 -15.64 -8.48
CA ILE A 122 -13.57 -14.87 -7.39
C ILE A 122 -14.32 -13.57 -7.15
N VAL A 123 -14.78 -12.90 -8.20
CA VAL A 123 -15.61 -11.69 -8.06
C VAL A 123 -16.91 -12.01 -7.33
N ASP A 124 -17.55 -13.15 -7.64
CA ASP A 124 -18.76 -13.61 -6.97
C ASP A 124 -18.56 -13.91 -5.47
N TRP A 125 -17.33 -14.21 -5.05
CA TRP A 125 -17.01 -14.37 -3.63
C TRP A 125 -16.82 -13.05 -2.88
N CYS A 126 -16.67 -11.94 -3.62
CA CYS A 126 -16.44 -10.63 -3.03
C CYS A 126 -17.74 -10.05 -2.49
N GLU A 127 -17.75 -9.70 -1.22
CA GLU A 127 -18.84 -8.97 -0.58
C GLU A 127 -18.54 -7.49 -0.53
N THR A 128 -19.59 -6.67 -0.38
CA THR A 128 -19.39 -5.23 -0.16
C THR A 128 -18.67 -5.01 1.15
N LEU A 129 -17.42 -4.64 1.07
CA LEU A 129 -16.57 -4.36 2.23
C LEU A 129 -16.19 -2.89 2.27
N ARG A 130 -16.28 -2.32 3.45
CA ARG A 130 -15.75 -1.00 3.73
C ARG A 130 -14.44 -1.10 4.51
N PRO A 131 -13.28 -1.05 3.84
CA PRO A 131 -11.99 -1.28 4.49
C PRO A 131 -11.60 -0.16 5.46
N VAL A 132 -12.09 1.07 5.23
CA VAL A 132 -11.84 2.21 6.11
C VAL A 132 -13.15 2.64 6.74
N PRO A 133 -13.29 2.58 8.08
CA PRO A 133 -14.47 3.09 8.78
C PRO A 133 -14.73 4.57 8.48
N HIS A 134 -16.00 5.00 8.52
CA HIS A 134 -16.35 6.41 8.34
C HIS A 134 -15.88 7.30 9.50
N ASN A 135 -15.87 6.71 10.69
CA ASN A 135 -15.58 7.45 11.89
C ASN A 135 -14.08 7.67 12.05
N LEU A 136 -13.70 8.83 12.49
CA LEU A 136 -12.35 9.11 12.96
C LEU A 136 -12.20 8.58 14.39
N PHE A 137 -11.12 7.87 14.64
CA PHE A 137 -10.78 7.32 15.95
C PHE A 137 -9.57 8.08 16.49
N ALA A 138 -9.85 9.15 17.24
CA ALA A 138 -8.79 9.85 17.96
C ALA A 138 -8.37 9.04 19.19
N PRO A 139 -7.09 9.08 19.60
CA PRO A 139 -6.65 8.50 20.85
C PRO A 139 -7.38 9.17 22.04
N LYS A 140 -7.61 8.41 23.11
CA LYS A 140 -8.12 8.97 24.37
C LYS A 140 -6.95 9.22 25.29
N ILE A 141 -6.78 10.47 25.70
CA ILE A 141 -5.78 10.90 26.67
C ILE A 141 -6.53 11.51 27.84
N GLU A 142 -6.39 10.91 29.01
CA GLU A 142 -6.99 11.48 30.24
C GLU A 142 -6.42 12.85 30.52
N ASN A 143 -7.26 13.77 30.96
CA ASN A 143 -6.94 15.17 31.31
C ASN A 143 -6.26 15.96 30.17
N SER A 144 -6.47 15.58 28.89
CA SER A 144 -5.78 16.21 27.75
C SER A 144 -6.00 17.73 27.69
N VAL A 145 -7.19 18.19 28.00
CA VAL A 145 -7.55 19.62 28.00
C VAL A 145 -6.83 20.37 29.13
N GLU A 146 -6.87 19.83 30.35
CA GLU A 146 -6.24 20.41 31.54
C GLU A 146 -4.72 20.43 31.38
N ASP A 147 -4.12 19.34 30.94
CA ASP A 147 -2.69 19.22 30.69
C ASP A 147 -2.23 20.21 29.61
N LEU A 148 -2.98 20.30 28.50
CA LEU A 148 -2.69 21.24 27.42
C LEU A 148 -2.76 22.68 27.91
N LYS A 149 -3.79 23.07 28.68
CA LYS A 149 -3.92 24.40 29.30
C LYS A 149 -2.73 24.68 30.21
N ALA A 150 -2.38 23.77 31.11
CA ALA A 150 -1.25 23.93 32.00
C ALA A 150 0.07 24.15 31.26
N LEU A 151 0.32 23.39 30.21
CA LEU A 151 1.53 23.55 29.38
C LEU A 151 1.57 24.88 28.66
N VAL A 152 0.48 25.28 28.00
CA VAL A 152 0.40 26.50 27.19
C VAL A 152 0.48 27.73 28.05
N TYR A 153 -0.37 27.87 29.09
CA TYR A 153 -0.38 29.04 29.96
C TYR A 153 0.87 29.10 30.84
N GLY A 154 1.38 27.94 31.30
CA GLY A 154 2.66 27.90 32.02
C GLY A 154 3.83 28.37 31.14
N LYS A 155 3.85 28.03 29.85
CA LYS A 155 4.83 28.54 28.90
C LYS A 155 4.64 30.03 28.63
N LEU A 156 3.41 30.50 28.50
CA LEU A 156 3.06 31.90 28.32
C LEU A 156 3.62 32.78 29.47
N HIS A 157 3.32 32.40 30.70
CA HIS A 157 3.82 33.14 31.87
C HIS A 157 5.33 33.06 32.04
N ARG A 158 5.96 31.92 31.66
CA ARG A 158 7.40 31.81 31.68
C ARG A 158 8.09 32.75 30.68
N LEU A 159 7.47 33.02 29.52
CA LEU A 159 8.02 33.87 28.48
C LEU A 159 7.73 35.35 28.66
N TYR A 160 6.54 35.69 29.17
CA TYR A 160 6.03 37.07 29.24
C TYR A 160 5.79 37.58 30.67
N GLY A 161 6.05 36.74 31.68
CA GLY A 161 5.81 37.08 33.08
C GLY A 161 4.33 36.96 33.50
N GLU A 162 4.00 37.42 34.70
CA GLU A 162 2.65 37.31 35.28
C GLU A 162 1.59 38.11 34.51
N THR A 163 1.99 39.12 33.76
CA THR A 163 1.09 39.97 32.98
C THR A 163 1.52 39.99 31.52
N PRO A 164 1.16 39.00 30.73
CA PRO A 164 1.44 38.99 29.31
C PRO A 164 0.83 40.20 28.58
N PRO A 165 1.41 40.67 27.47
CA PRO A 165 0.80 41.68 26.61
C PRO A 165 -0.61 41.23 26.16
N GLU A 166 -1.57 42.15 26.19
CA GLU A 166 -2.98 41.86 25.86
C GLU A 166 -3.17 41.16 24.51
N LEU A 167 -2.42 41.62 23.51
CA LEU A 167 -2.43 41.02 22.16
C LEU A 167 -2.04 39.52 22.18
N VAL A 168 -1.02 39.19 22.98
CA VAL A 168 -0.53 37.80 23.10
C VAL A 168 -1.54 36.96 23.87
N GLN A 169 -2.01 37.46 24.99
CA GLN A 169 -3.02 36.78 25.80
C GLN A 169 -4.27 36.46 24.98
N LYS A 170 -4.83 37.47 24.31
CA LYS A 170 -6.02 37.30 23.47
C LYS A 170 -5.81 36.29 22.37
N ARG A 171 -4.61 36.23 21.72
CA ARG A 171 -4.32 35.26 20.69
C ARG A 171 -4.26 33.84 21.24
N VAL A 172 -3.60 33.65 22.36
CA VAL A 172 -3.50 32.34 23.03
C VAL A 172 -4.90 31.85 23.43
N ASP A 173 -5.73 32.73 24.03
CA ASP A 173 -7.08 32.37 24.43
C ASP A 173 -7.95 31.96 23.25
N THR A 174 -7.85 32.66 22.11
CA THR A 174 -8.58 32.34 20.89
C THR A 174 -8.15 30.96 20.36
N GLU A 175 -6.83 30.71 20.20
CA GLU A 175 -6.34 29.44 19.71
C GLU A 175 -6.68 28.27 20.65
N MET A 176 -6.57 28.45 21.95
CA MET A 176 -6.95 27.45 22.94
C MET A 176 -8.44 27.12 22.88
N HIS A 177 -9.28 28.14 22.70
CA HIS A 177 -10.71 27.93 22.48
C HIS A 177 -11.00 27.08 21.26
N ASP A 178 -10.38 27.41 20.12
CA ASP A 178 -10.58 26.70 18.86
C ASP A 178 -10.08 25.24 18.94
N ILE A 179 -8.90 25.02 19.51
CA ILE A 179 -8.34 23.67 19.69
C ILE A 179 -9.27 22.80 20.56
N ILE A 180 -9.77 23.36 21.68
CA ILE A 180 -10.60 22.59 22.60
C ILE A 180 -12.00 22.37 22.04
N SER A 181 -12.62 23.40 21.44
CA SER A 181 -13.96 23.27 20.86
C SER A 181 -14.02 22.28 19.68
N CYS A 182 -12.93 22.15 18.93
CA CYS A 182 -12.79 21.17 17.86
C CYS A 182 -12.27 19.79 18.32
N HIS A 183 -12.07 19.57 19.62
CA HIS A 183 -11.53 18.34 20.19
C HIS A 183 -10.16 17.95 19.64
N TYR A 184 -9.29 18.92 19.35
CA TYR A 184 -7.92 18.70 18.87
C TYR A 184 -6.89 18.64 20.01
N ASP A 185 -7.29 18.84 21.25
CA ASP A 185 -6.46 18.73 22.44
C ASP A 185 -5.68 17.41 22.49
N VAL A 186 -6.34 16.28 22.19
CA VAL A 186 -5.69 14.96 22.13
C VAL A 186 -4.59 14.85 21.08
N ILE A 187 -4.72 15.54 19.93
CA ILE A 187 -3.72 15.57 18.87
C ILE A 187 -2.49 16.36 19.33
N TYR A 188 -2.71 17.54 19.92
CA TYR A 188 -1.63 18.37 20.47
C TYR A 188 -0.89 17.66 21.60
N MET A 189 -1.62 17.02 22.52
CA MET A 189 -1.01 16.26 23.60
C MET A 189 -0.26 15.01 23.10
N SER A 190 -0.76 14.32 22.07
CA SER A 190 -0.04 13.21 21.44
C SER A 190 1.27 13.67 20.84
N ALA A 191 1.26 14.76 20.08
CA ALA A 191 2.46 15.33 19.49
C ALA A 191 3.47 15.79 20.56
N GLN A 192 3.01 16.47 21.60
CA GLN A 192 3.85 16.90 22.71
C GLN A 192 4.53 15.70 23.42
N LYS A 193 3.75 14.66 23.74
CA LYS A 193 4.28 13.44 24.39
C LYS A 193 5.29 12.70 23.51
N LEU A 194 5.08 12.63 22.20
CA LEU A 194 6.02 12.04 21.26
C LEU A 194 7.35 12.81 21.21
N VAL A 195 7.26 14.14 21.11
CA VAL A 195 8.47 15.01 21.11
C VAL A 195 9.20 14.90 22.44
N GLN A 196 8.48 14.96 23.56
CA GLN A 196 9.05 14.83 24.89
C GLN A 196 9.78 13.48 25.06
N ASN A 197 9.13 12.39 24.68
CA ASN A 197 9.73 11.06 24.74
C ASN A 197 11.01 10.97 23.88
N SER A 198 11.00 11.53 22.67
CA SER A 198 12.19 11.60 21.81
C SER A 198 13.34 12.32 22.51
N LEU A 199 13.09 13.48 23.10
CA LEU A 199 14.11 14.28 23.78
C LEU A 199 14.67 13.55 25.01
N GLU A 200 13.82 12.90 25.80
CA GLU A 200 14.22 12.12 26.98
C GLU A 200 15.13 10.93 26.62
N HIS A 201 14.98 10.38 25.39
CA HIS A 201 15.83 9.32 24.86
C HIS A 201 17.04 9.82 24.04
N GLY A 202 17.29 11.14 24.05
CA GLY A 202 18.45 11.75 23.39
C GLY A 202 18.29 11.94 21.88
N TYR A 203 17.09 11.83 21.33
CA TYR A 203 16.79 12.08 19.94
C TYR A 203 16.33 13.53 19.73
N LEU A 204 16.80 14.18 18.65
CA LEU A 204 16.33 15.51 18.24
C LEU A 204 15.03 15.39 17.45
N ALA A 205 13.94 15.90 18.01
CA ALA A 205 12.71 16.11 17.25
C ALA A 205 12.79 17.44 16.51
N VAL A 206 13.06 17.43 15.21
CA VAL A 206 13.42 18.66 14.48
C VAL A 206 12.21 19.37 13.89
N SER A 207 11.15 18.71 13.49
CA SER A 207 9.85 19.28 13.15
C SER A 207 8.85 18.18 12.71
N TYR A 208 7.58 18.56 12.55
CA TYR A 208 6.53 17.74 11.95
C TYR A 208 6.89 17.18 10.56
N THR A 209 7.72 17.88 9.80
CA THR A 209 8.15 17.48 8.47
C THR A 209 9.09 16.28 8.47
N HIS A 210 9.80 16.02 9.55
CA HIS A 210 10.73 14.89 9.68
C HIS A 210 10.09 13.63 10.32
N LEU A 211 8.88 13.74 10.87
CA LEU A 211 8.07 12.59 11.28
C LEU A 211 7.37 11.89 10.09
N ARG A 212 7.64 12.33 8.86
CA ARG A 212 7.14 11.75 7.61
C ARG A 212 8.15 10.83 6.91
N ALA A 213 9.25 10.49 7.54
CA ALA A 213 10.20 9.52 7.00
C ALA A 213 9.83 8.10 7.43
#